data_702cfad7f8da6c6de2e86cd89d0374f4
#
_entry.id   702cfad7f8da6c6de2e86cd89d0374f4
#
_cell.length_a   1.000
_cell.length_b   1.000
_cell.length_c   1.000
_cell.angle_alpha   90.00
_cell.angle_beta   90.00
_cell.angle_gamma   90.00
#
_symmetry.space_group_name_H-M   'P 1'
#
loop_
_entity.id
_entity.type
_entity.pdbx_description
1 polymer ?
#
loop_
_entity_poly.entity_id
_entity_poly.type
_entity_poly.pdbx_seq_one_letter_code
_entity_poly.pdbx_strand_id
1 'polypeptide(L)'
;KITYIDKTFAPDLATAKRIFALADANKTPCMTTSALRYAEEYEQLDRQGMVSAVSIGGGYPDIYMIHQIEPLVMLFGTAIRRVRNVGTVEIPVFTMEYADKNRVTFACCKAQCPFQMTVNYNDSRCKVVPIQSDFFRNFIRNLILFYKTGEVLILHEQSLAVMAVREACIRAKNTPDEWVCL
;
A
#
# COMPACT_ATOMS: atom_id res chain seq x y z
N LYS A 1 -16.26 -20.42 3.56
CA LYS A 1 -17.04 -19.15 3.58
C LYS A 1 -16.18 -18.04 3.00
N ILE A 2 -16.77 -17.09 2.24
CA ILE A 2 -16.09 -15.90 1.76
C ILE A 2 -15.64 -15.04 2.97
N THR A 3 -14.38 -14.60 2.99
CA THR A 3 -13.79 -13.95 4.15
C THR A 3 -13.08 -12.66 3.72
N TYR A 4 -13.45 -11.54 4.30
CA TYR A 4 -12.70 -10.29 4.27
C TYR A 4 -12.04 -10.08 5.63
N ILE A 5 -10.78 -9.73 5.64
CA ILE A 5 -10.04 -9.38 6.87
C ILE A 5 -9.62 -7.91 6.73
N ASP A 6 -10.04 -7.10 7.70
CA ASP A 6 -9.75 -5.66 7.64
C ASP A 6 -8.24 -5.37 7.76
N LYS A 7 -7.83 -4.20 7.28
CA LYS A 7 -6.46 -3.71 7.49
C LYS A 7 -6.21 -3.58 9.04
N THR A 8 -5.06 -3.83 9.57
CA THR A 8 -3.79 -4.11 8.89
C THR A 8 -3.54 -5.56 8.52
N PHE A 9 -4.53 -6.39 8.46
CA PHE A 9 -4.54 -7.79 8.06
C PHE A 9 -3.88 -8.75 9.07
N ALA A 10 -2.61 -8.58 9.39
CA ALA A 10 -1.85 -9.45 10.27
C ALA A 10 -0.77 -8.65 11.05
N PRO A 11 -0.24 -9.17 12.15
CA PRO A 11 0.85 -8.53 12.88
C PRO A 11 2.15 -8.50 12.07
N ASP A 12 2.43 -9.56 11.30
CA ASP A 12 3.65 -9.77 10.53
C ASP A 12 3.40 -10.52 9.21
N LEU A 13 4.41 -10.54 8.34
CA LEU A 13 4.36 -11.21 7.05
C LEU A 13 4.19 -12.73 7.16
N ALA A 14 4.82 -13.36 8.15
CA ALA A 14 4.74 -14.81 8.34
C ALA A 14 3.31 -15.24 8.68
N THR A 15 2.64 -14.48 9.54
CA THR A 15 1.23 -14.69 9.88
C THR A 15 0.32 -14.42 8.68
N ALA A 16 0.56 -13.36 7.90
CA ALA A 16 -0.18 -13.09 6.67
C ALA A 16 -0.10 -14.25 5.67
N LYS A 17 1.11 -14.79 5.45
CA LYS A 17 1.31 -15.98 4.60
C LYS A 17 0.53 -17.19 5.10
N ARG A 18 0.52 -17.46 6.42
CA ARG A 18 -0.24 -18.57 7.01
C ARG A 18 -1.76 -18.40 6.83
N ILE A 19 -2.28 -17.17 6.98
CA ILE A 19 -3.70 -16.88 6.78
C ILE A 19 -4.11 -17.21 5.35
N PHE A 20 -3.37 -16.71 4.36
CA PHE A 20 -3.67 -16.99 2.95
C PHE A 20 -3.50 -18.47 2.61
N ALA A 21 -2.45 -19.13 3.08
CA ALA A 21 -2.25 -20.56 2.87
C ALA A 21 -3.41 -21.39 3.44
N LEU A 22 -3.94 -21.02 4.62
CA LEU A 22 -5.10 -21.66 5.21
C LEU A 22 -6.37 -21.43 4.38
N ALA A 23 -6.57 -20.22 3.88
CA ALA A 23 -7.69 -19.88 3.01
C ALA A 23 -7.63 -20.69 1.70
N ASP A 24 -6.47 -20.77 1.07
CA ASP A 24 -6.26 -21.50 -0.18
C ASP A 24 -6.46 -23.00 0.00
N ALA A 25 -5.90 -23.59 1.08
CA ALA A 25 -6.07 -25.01 1.42
C ALA A 25 -7.55 -25.40 1.61
N ASN A 26 -8.39 -24.46 2.06
CA ASN A 26 -9.81 -24.64 2.26
C ASN A 26 -10.67 -24.08 1.12
N LYS A 27 -10.06 -23.67 -0.01
CA LYS A 27 -10.75 -23.05 -1.15
C LYS A 27 -11.68 -21.91 -0.70
N THR A 28 -11.24 -21.14 0.27
CA THR A 28 -11.95 -20.00 0.85
C THR A 28 -11.52 -18.72 0.15
N PRO A 29 -12.39 -18.05 -0.62
CA PRO A 29 -12.08 -16.71 -1.11
C PRO A 29 -11.75 -15.79 0.07
N CYS A 30 -10.53 -15.26 0.09
CA CYS A 30 -10.01 -14.43 1.17
C CYS A 30 -9.36 -13.17 0.60
N MET A 31 -9.72 -12.02 1.14
CA MET A 31 -9.23 -10.72 0.68
C MET A 31 -8.98 -9.78 1.85
N THR A 32 -7.99 -8.93 1.70
CA THR A 32 -7.73 -7.77 2.58
C THR A 32 -7.37 -6.57 1.73
N THR A 33 -7.70 -5.36 2.19
CA THR A 33 -7.36 -4.14 1.48
C THR A 33 -7.55 -2.90 2.35
N SER A 34 -6.87 -1.82 1.97
CA SER A 34 -7.16 -0.46 2.41
C SER A 34 -8.26 0.17 1.54
N ALA A 35 -9.19 0.89 2.15
CA ALA A 35 -10.21 1.62 1.42
C ALA A 35 -9.63 2.64 0.43
N LEU A 36 -8.47 3.24 0.74
CA LEU A 36 -7.83 4.25 -0.12
C LEU A 36 -7.43 3.71 -1.51
N ARG A 37 -7.23 2.39 -1.64
CA ARG A 37 -6.99 1.72 -2.93
C ARG A 37 -8.07 2.04 -3.96
N TYR A 38 -9.31 2.30 -3.53
CA TYR A 38 -10.47 2.52 -4.37
C TYR A 38 -10.75 4.00 -4.66
N ALA A 39 -9.75 4.87 -4.49
CA ALA A 39 -9.85 6.25 -4.94
C ALA A 39 -9.88 6.29 -6.47
N GLU A 40 -10.90 6.97 -7.03
CA GLU A 40 -11.10 7.07 -8.48
C GLU A 40 -9.92 7.72 -9.17
N GLU A 41 -9.25 8.63 -8.47
CA GLU A 41 -8.08 9.33 -8.97
C GLU A 41 -6.92 8.38 -9.31
N TYR A 42 -6.77 7.27 -8.58
CA TYR A 42 -5.77 6.25 -8.89
C TYR A 42 -6.14 5.38 -10.09
N GLU A 43 -7.43 5.15 -10.33
CA GLU A 43 -7.91 4.41 -11.51
C GLU A 43 -7.68 5.19 -12.80
N GLN A 44 -7.75 6.53 -12.73
CA GLN A 44 -7.59 7.44 -13.86
C GLN A 44 -6.12 7.72 -14.19
N LEU A 45 -5.16 7.18 -13.42
CA LEU A 45 -3.74 7.36 -13.70
C LEU A 45 -3.30 6.52 -14.90
N ASP A 46 -2.64 7.17 -15.85
CA ASP A 46 -1.84 6.45 -16.84
C ASP A 46 -0.68 5.75 -16.11
N ARG A 47 -0.61 4.45 -16.21
CA ARG A 47 0.45 3.65 -15.53
C ARG A 47 1.71 3.51 -16.37
N GLN A 48 1.64 3.87 -17.67
CA GLN A 48 2.77 3.73 -18.56
C GLN A 48 3.82 4.82 -18.29
N GLY A 49 5.04 4.40 -18.07
CA GLY A 49 6.17 5.30 -17.86
C GLY A 49 6.26 5.94 -16.47
N MET A 50 5.50 5.48 -15.48
CA MET A 50 5.70 5.91 -14.10
C MET A 50 7.09 5.50 -13.61
N VAL A 51 7.86 6.44 -13.04
CA VAL A 51 9.23 6.20 -12.55
C VAL A 51 9.41 6.51 -11.08
N SER A 52 8.63 7.41 -10.52
CA SER A 52 8.66 7.73 -9.09
C SER A 52 7.35 8.32 -8.59
N ALA A 53 7.14 8.24 -7.29
CA ALA A 53 6.03 8.94 -6.64
C ALA A 53 6.42 9.44 -5.25
N VAL A 54 5.73 10.48 -4.82
CA VAL A 54 5.73 10.96 -3.43
C VAL A 54 4.29 10.99 -2.95
N SER A 55 3.99 10.26 -1.88
CA SER A 55 2.65 10.16 -1.30
C SER A 55 2.65 10.71 0.13
N ILE A 56 1.63 11.46 0.49
CA ILE A 56 1.42 11.94 1.87
C ILE A 56 -0.02 11.68 2.31
N GLY A 57 -0.20 11.55 3.62
CA GLY A 57 -1.53 11.40 4.20
C GLY A 57 -1.51 11.48 5.71
N GLY A 58 -2.67 11.64 6.32
CA GLY A 58 -2.80 11.76 7.76
C GLY A 58 -2.67 10.42 8.51
N GLY A 59 -2.50 10.51 9.81
CA GLY A 59 -2.53 9.40 10.73
C GLY A 59 -1.17 8.95 11.29
N TYR A 60 -1.23 8.12 12.31
CA TYR A 60 -0.03 7.59 12.95
C TYR A 60 0.62 6.51 12.05
N PRO A 61 1.94 6.57 11.81
CA PRO A 61 2.62 5.64 10.90
C PRO A 61 2.30 4.17 11.16
N ASP A 62 2.39 3.71 12.39
CA ASP A 62 2.25 2.28 12.75
C ASP A 62 0.89 1.68 12.35
N ILE A 63 -0.16 2.51 12.25
CA ILE A 63 -1.53 2.10 11.92
C ILE A 63 -1.94 2.56 10.51
N TYR A 64 -1.47 3.73 10.07
CA TYR A 64 -1.95 4.39 8.85
C TYR A 64 -1.01 4.28 7.65
N MET A 65 0.26 3.85 7.85
CA MET A 65 1.18 3.69 6.71
C MET A 65 0.64 2.74 5.64
N ILE A 66 -0.19 1.78 6.00
CA ILE A 66 -0.79 0.84 5.05
C ILE A 66 -1.64 1.56 3.98
N HIS A 67 -2.28 2.68 4.34
CA HIS A 67 -3.04 3.47 3.38
C HIS A 67 -2.17 4.16 2.32
N GLN A 68 -0.88 4.36 2.60
CA GLN A 68 0.09 4.88 1.64
C GLN A 68 0.76 3.74 0.86
N ILE A 69 1.12 2.63 1.54
CA ILE A 69 1.82 1.50 0.95
C ILE A 69 0.96 0.83 -0.13
N GLU A 70 -0.32 0.60 0.15
CA GLU A 70 -1.17 -0.19 -0.74
C GLU A 70 -1.41 0.46 -2.11
N PRO A 71 -1.74 1.76 -2.23
CA PRO A 71 -1.79 2.42 -3.54
C PRO A 71 -0.45 2.40 -4.27
N LEU A 72 0.68 2.54 -3.55
CA LEU A 72 2.01 2.47 -4.17
C LEU A 72 2.32 1.07 -4.71
N VAL A 73 1.98 0.01 -3.97
CA VAL A 73 2.11 -1.37 -4.46
C VAL A 73 1.18 -1.63 -5.64
N MET A 74 -0.05 -1.12 -5.61
CA MET A 74 -1.00 -1.23 -6.72
C MET A 74 -0.49 -0.57 -8.01
N LEU A 75 0.15 0.59 -7.89
CA LEU A 75 0.59 1.39 -9.04
C LEU A 75 1.97 0.97 -9.56
N PHE A 76 2.91 0.64 -8.69
CA PHE A 76 4.31 0.36 -9.03
C PHE A 76 4.67 -1.13 -8.97
N GLY A 77 3.75 -2.00 -8.53
CA GLY A 77 3.94 -3.45 -8.49
C GLY A 77 4.55 -3.96 -7.18
N THR A 78 4.84 -5.27 -7.16
CA THR A 78 5.25 -6.02 -5.96
C THR A 78 6.76 -6.25 -5.85
N ALA A 79 7.55 -5.82 -6.83
CA ALA A 79 8.99 -6.08 -6.92
C ALA A 79 9.84 -5.15 -6.03
N ILE A 80 9.35 -4.86 -4.81
CA ILE A 80 10.07 -4.03 -3.83
C ILE A 80 11.21 -4.85 -3.23
N ARG A 81 12.40 -4.24 -3.12
CA ARG A 81 13.59 -4.88 -2.58
C ARG A 81 13.94 -4.45 -1.17
N ARG A 82 13.78 -3.17 -0.88
CA ARG A 82 14.19 -2.59 0.39
C ARG A 82 13.46 -1.29 0.68
N VAL A 83 13.43 -0.92 1.94
CA VAL A 83 12.89 0.36 2.41
C VAL A 83 13.91 1.08 3.27
N ARG A 84 13.79 2.41 3.37
CA ARG A 84 14.61 3.23 4.26
C ARG A 84 13.75 4.33 4.88
N ASN A 85 13.95 4.61 6.16
CA ASN A 85 13.43 5.81 6.79
C ASN A 85 14.42 6.96 6.50
N VAL A 86 13.99 7.98 5.76
CA VAL A 86 14.76 9.20 5.45
C VAL A 86 14.32 10.40 6.30
N GLY A 87 13.38 10.16 7.23
CA GLY A 87 12.96 11.10 8.26
C GLY A 87 13.64 10.80 9.59
N THR A 88 12.97 11.17 10.69
CA THR A 88 13.42 10.84 12.06
C THR A 88 12.63 9.65 12.60
N VAL A 89 12.98 9.18 13.80
CA VAL A 89 12.19 8.17 14.53
C VAL A 89 10.80 8.69 14.86
N GLU A 90 10.67 9.96 15.21
CA GLU A 90 9.42 10.62 15.60
C GLU A 90 8.54 10.99 14.40
N ILE A 91 9.17 11.35 13.28
CA ILE A 91 8.51 11.77 12.04
C ILE A 91 9.12 10.97 10.88
N PRO A 92 8.76 9.69 10.76
CA PRO A 92 9.34 8.84 9.72
C PRO A 92 8.80 9.20 8.33
N VAL A 93 9.72 9.19 7.38
CA VAL A 93 9.45 9.31 5.94
C VAL A 93 10.11 8.11 5.26
N PHE A 94 9.33 7.29 4.59
CA PHE A 94 9.83 6.05 4.05
C PHE A 94 10.05 6.13 2.54
N THR A 95 11.20 5.64 2.10
CA THR A 95 11.48 5.42 0.67
C THR A 95 11.55 3.93 0.41
N MET A 96 10.77 3.47 -0.57
CA MET A 96 10.77 2.10 -1.10
C MET A 96 11.60 2.08 -2.38
N GLU A 97 12.48 1.08 -2.54
CA GLU A 97 13.24 0.85 -3.76
C GLU A 97 12.81 -0.46 -4.41
N TYR A 98 12.49 -0.38 -5.70
CA TYR A 98 12.07 -1.49 -6.54
C TYR A 98 13.26 -2.19 -7.23
N ALA A 99 13.02 -3.35 -7.81
CA ALA A 99 14.05 -4.14 -8.50
C ALA A 99 14.68 -3.41 -9.69
N ASP A 100 13.93 -2.56 -10.37
CA ASP A 100 14.35 -1.70 -11.48
C ASP A 100 15.04 -0.41 -11.02
N LYS A 101 15.28 -0.26 -9.71
CA LYS A 101 15.87 0.91 -9.03
C LYS A 101 14.95 2.14 -8.98
N ASN A 102 13.73 2.07 -9.47
CA ASN A 102 12.74 3.10 -9.23
C ASN A 102 12.49 3.26 -7.73
N ARG A 103 12.18 4.49 -7.32
CA ARG A 103 11.92 4.81 -5.91
C ARG A 103 10.62 5.56 -5.75
N VAL A 104 9.89 5.18 -4.72
CA VAL A 104 8.72 5.91 -4.26
C VAL A 104 8.86 6.26 -2.79
N THR A 105 8.34 7.40 -2.39
CA THR A 105 8.46 7.89 -1.01
C THR A 105 7.07 8.16 -0.46
N PHE A 106 6.87 7.89 0.84
CA PHE A 106 5.64 8.27 1.50
C PHE A 106 5.88 8.76 2.93
N ALA A 107 4.98 9.63 3.39
CA ALA A 107 5.00 10.17 4.74
C ALA A 107 3.60 10.10 5.36
N CYS A 108 3.53 9.70 6.65
CA CYS A 108 2.33 9.80 7.47
C CYS A 108 2.41 11.06 8.33
N CYS A 109 1.62 12.06 7.98
CA CYS A 109 1.53 13.30 8.76
C CYS A 109 0.62 13.09 9.97
N LYS A 110 1.05 13.53 11.16
CA LYS A 110 0.28 13.33 12.40
C LYS A 110 -1.06 14.12 12.43
N ALA A 111 -1.14 15.23 11.70
CA ALA A 111 -2.35 16.04 11.57
C ALA A 111 -3.34 15.42 10.57
N GLN A 112 -4.53 16.01 10.46
CA GLN A 112 -5.52 15.68 9.44
C GLN A 112 -5.04 16.15 8.05
N CYS A 113 -3.97 15.51 7.55
CA CYS A 113 -3.43 15.76 6.24
C CYS A 113 -4.28 15.01 5.20
N PRO A 114 -4.79 15.68 4.16
CA PRO A 114 -5.46 14.99 3.06
C PRO A 114 -4.52 14.00 2.38
N PHE A 115 -5.08 12.89 1.89
CA PHE A 115 -4.31 11.97 1.08
C PHE A 115 -4.04 12.60 -0.29
N GLN A 116 -2.77 12.57 -0.71
CA GLN A 116 -2.37 12.99 -2.05
C GLN A 116 -1.11 12.29 -2.50
N MET A 117 -0.92 12.22 -3.81
CA MET A 117 0.26 11.63 -4.42
C MET A 117 0.72 12.52 -5.58
N THR A 118 2.04 12.65 -5.73
CA THR A 118 2.63 13.21 -6.96
C THR A 118 3.34 12.08 -7.68
N VAL A 119 3.04 11.90 -8.96
CA VAL A 119 3.64 10.85 -9.82
C VAL A 119 4.48 11.52 -10.90
N ASN A 120 5.71 11.05 -11.09
CA ASN A 120 6.59 11.46 -12.17
C ASN A 120 6.73 10.35 -13.21
N TYR A 121 6.84 10.75 -14.46
CA TYR A 121 6.94 9.88 -15.63
C TYR A 121 8.28 10.07 -16.34
N ASN A 122 8.70 9.05 -17.08
CA ASN A 122 9.97 9.04 -17.82
C ASN A 122 10.00 10.04 -19.00
N ASP A 123 8.84 10.56 -19.40
CA ASP A 123 8.68 11.58 -20.46
C ASP A 123 8.57 13.01 -19.91
N SER A 124 9.02 13.25 -18.69
CA SER A 124 8.97 14.54 -17.98
C SER A 124 7.58 15.01 -17.57
N ARG A 125 6.52 14.22 -17.78
CA ARG A 125 5.21 14.52 -17.19
C ARG A 125 5.27 14.38 -15.66
N CYS A 126 4.52 15.22 -14.98
CA CYS A 126 4.25 15.12 -13.56
C CYS A 126 2.75 15.31 -13.31
N LYS A 127 2.17 14.50 -12.45
CA LYS A 127 0.76 14.61 -12.07
C LYS A 127 0.61 14.69 -10.56
N VAL A 128 -0.03 15.75 -10.07
CA VAL A 128 -0.44 15.87 -8.67
C VAL A 128 -1.85 15.30 -8.54
N VAL A 129 -2.06 14.41 -7.59
CA VAL A 129 -3.26 13.60 -7.42
C VAL A 129 -3.78 13.80 -6.00
N PRO A 130 -4.52 14.89 -5.71
CA PRO A 130 -5.24 15.01 -4.44
C PRO A 130 -6.42 14.04 -4.45
N ILE A 131 -6.62 13.31 -3.35
CA ILE A 131 -7.72 12.37 -3.21
C ILE A 131 -8.94 13.12 -2.70
N GLN A 132 -9.99 13.17 -3.51
CA GLN A 132 -11.25 13.87 -3.26
C GLN A 132 -12.47 12.97 -3.40
N SER A 133 -12.34 11.85 -4.15
CA SER A 133 -13.41 10.89 -4.36
C SER A 133 -13.82 10.21 -3.04
N ASP A 134 -15.06 9.75 -2.99
CA ASP A 134 -15.55 8.92 -1.88
C ASP A 134 -15.02 7.49 -2.01
N PHE A 135 -13.71 7.33 -1.78
CA PHE A 135 -13.02 6.03 -1.86
C PHE A 135 -13.58 5.02 -0.86
N PHE A 136 -14.16 5.46 0.26
CA PHE A 136 -14.76 4.54 1.22
C PHE A 136 -16.06 3.94 0.67
N ARG A 137 -16.89 4.74 0.02
CA ARG A 137 -18.07 4.26 -0.69
C ARG A 137 -17.71 3.26 -1.79
N ASN A 138 -16.66 3.56 -2.56
CA ASN A 138 -16.15 2.67 -3.61
C ASN A 138 -15.62 1.37 -3.02
N PHE A 139 -14.90 1.43 -1.92
CA PHE A 139 -14.47 0.25 -1.16
C PHE A 139 -15.66 -0.63 -0.75
N ILE A 140 -16.71 -0.04 -0.14
CA ILE A 140 -17.89 -0.79 0.29
C ILE A 140 -18.60 -1.45 -0.90
N ARG A 141 -18.71 -0.77 -2.05
CA ARG A 141 -19.26 -1.36 -3.28
C ARG A 141 -18.47 -2.59 -3.73
N ASN A 142 -17.16 -2.51 -3.75
CA ASN A 142 -16.28 -3.62 -4.12
C ASN A 142 -16.35 -4.76 -3.08
N LEU A 143 -16.44 -4.44 -1.80
CA LEU A 143 -16.61 -5.43 -0.74
C LEU A 143 -17.94 -6.19 -0.88
N ILE A 144 -19.03 -5.51 -1.20
CA ILE A 144 -20.32 -6.13 -1.48
C ILE A 144 -20.22 -7.03 -2.72
N LEU A 145 -19.55 -6.59 -3.78
CA LEU A 145 -19.32 -7.40 -4.98
C LEU A 145 -18.54 -8.67 -4.64
N PHE A 146 -17.46 -8.56 -3.89
CA PHE A 146 -16.69 -9.71 -3.40
C PHE A 146 -17.55 -10.73 -2.66
N TYR A 147 -18.40 -10.28 -1.72
CA TYR A 147 -19.29 -11.18 -0.99
C TYR A 147 -20.38 -11.82 -1.88
N LYS A 148 -20.79 -11.16 -2.95
CA LYS A 148 -21.80 -11.70 -3.90
C LYS A 148 -21.19 -12.71 -4.85
N THR A 149 -19.96 -12.49 -5.31
CA THR A 149 -19.34 -13.28 -6.38
C THR A 149 -18.30 -14.29 -5.88
N GLY A 150 -17.67 -14.00 -4.75
CA GLY A 150 -16.50 -14.74 -4.27
C GLY A 150 -15.23 -14.45 -5.09
N GLU A 151 -15.28 -13.51 -6.02
CA GLU A 151 -14.13 -13.14 -6.84
C GLU A 151 -13.14 -12.30 -6.04
N VAL A 152 -11.90 -12.79 -5.91
CA VAL A 152 -10.81 -12.09 -5.23
C VAL A 152 -10.21 -11.06 -6.18
N LEU A 153 -10.56 -9.79 -5.97
CA LEU A 153 -10.15 -8.68 -6.83
C LEU A 153 -8.69 -8.25 -6.61
N ILE A 154 -8.10 -8.65 -5.49
CA ILE A 154 -6.73 -8.29 -5.11
C ILE A 154 -5.93 -9.56 -4.93
N LEU A 155 -4.92 -9.75 -5.77
CA LEU A 155 -4.05 -10.93 -5.67
C LEU A 155 -3.36 -10.98 -4.30
N HIS A 156 -3.26 -12.16 -3.71
CA HIS A 156 -2.57 -12.39 -2.44
C HIS A 156 -1.13 -11.86 -2.46
N GLU A 157 -0.45 -11.95 -3.62
CA GLU A 157 0.89 -11.41 -3.82
C GLU A 157 0.96 -9.90 -3.51
N GLN A 158 -0.01 -9.10 -3.94
CA GLN A 158 -0.05 -7.68 -3.63
C GLN A 158 -0.22 -7.43 -2.13
N SER A 159 -1.15 -8.13 -1.48
CA SER A 159 -1.36 -8.01 -0.04
C SER A 159 -0.14 -8.45 0.76
N LEU A 160 0.55 -9.51 0.34
CA LEU A 160 1.80 -9.95 0.97
C LEU A 160 2.93 -8.95 0.76
N ALA A 161 3.04 -8.32 -0.41
CA ALA A 161 4.00 -7.25 -0.64
C ALA A 161 3.74 -6.04 0.27
N VAL A 162 2.47 -5.64 0.43
CA VAL A 162 2.07 -4.59 1.39
C VAL A 162 2.51 -4.93 2.81
N MET A 163 2.30 -6.18 3.25
CA MET A 163 2.71 -6.64 4.59
C MET A 163 4.23 -6.67 4.74
N ALA A 164 4.97 -7.12 3.73
CA ALA A 164 6.43 -7.14 3.74
C ALA A 164 7.00 -5.72 3.88
N VAL A 165 6.47 -4.78 3.09
CA VAL A 165 6.86 -3.37 3.17
C VAL A 165 6.53 -2.78 4.53
N ARG A 166 5.32 -3.02 5.06
CA ARG A 166 4.93 -2.53 6.39
C ARG A 166 5.87 -3.04 7.47
N GLU A 167 6.18 -4.34 7.47
CA GLU A 167 7.11 -4.94 8.44
C GLU A 167 8.52 -4.35 8.32
N ALA A 168 9.03 -4.16 7.10
CA ALA A 168 10.31 -3.53 6.87
C ALA A 168 10.32 -2.04 7.30
N CYS A 169 9.23 -1.30 7.09
CA CYS A 169 9.09 0.09 7.57
C CYS A 169 9.09 0.18 9.11
N ILE A 170 8.45 -0.78 9.80
CA ILE A 170 8.48 -0.83 11.27
C ILE A 170 9.92 -1.02 11.78
N ARG A 171 10.72 -1.86 11.11
CA ARG A 171 12.15 -2.03 11.42
C ARG A 171 12.95 -0.77 11.09
N ALA A 172 12.79 -0.24 9.88
CA ALA A 172 13.51 0.94 9.38
C ALA A 172 13.21 2.22 10.19
N LYS A 173 12.05 2.31 10.84
CA LYS A 173 11.67 3.45 11.68
C LYS A 173 12.72 3.75 12.75
N ASN A 174 13.31 2.71 13.34
CA ASN A 174 14.27 2.84 14.44
C ASN A 174 15.72 2.96 13.98
N THR A 175 15.99 2.83 12.68
CA THR A 175 17.31 2.95 12.07
C THR A 175 17.26 3.92 10.88
N PRO A 176 17.05 5.24 11.14
CA PRO A 176 17.03 6.23 10.07
C PRO A 176 18.29 6.13 9.19
N ASP A 177 18.10 6.38 7.89
CA ASP A 177 19.13 6.34 6.85
C ASP A 177 19.70 4.95 6.50
N GLU A 178 19.31 3.89 7.21
CA GLU A 178 19.69 2.53 6.87
C GLU A 178 18.66 1.85 5.96
N TRP A 179 19.17 1.07 4.99
CA TRP A 179 18.33 0.24 4.16
C TRP A 179 17.97 -1.06 4.87
N VAL A 180 16.67 -1.36 4.92
CA VAL A 180 16.11 -2.61 5.43
C VAL A 180 15.57 -3.41 4.25
N CYS A 181 16.09 -4.61 4.02
CA CYS A 181 15.61 -5.54 2.98
C CYS A 181 14.28 -6.18 3.39
N LEU A 182 13.45 -6.48 2.37
CA LEU A 182 12.20 -7.22 2.51
C LEU A 182 12.44 -8.71 2.58
#